data_a0d0e92063c5d05f367b453e29af3f4a
#
_entry.id   a0d0e92063c5d05f367b453e29af3f4a
#
_cell.length_a   1.000
_cell.length_b   1.000
_cell.length_c   1.000
_cell.angle_alpha   90.00
_cell.angle_beta   90.00
_cell.angle_gamma   90.00
#
_symmetry.space_group_name_H-M   'P 1'
#
loop_
_entity.id
_entity.type
_entity.pdbx_description
1 polymer ?
#
loop_
_entity_poly.entity_id
_entity_poly.type
_entity_poly.pdbx_seq_one_letter_code
_entity_poly.pdbx_strand_id
1 'polypeptide(L)'
;MRPLLTTVLAAVAILTVSACGFGSEEITVSEGSAEYDGAVLFADRCSGCHSLDAAGAQGTGNRGIRAQGPDLNQRKESFEDTLYAIENGGFSGAIMPQNIVVGDEADAVAEFVAEYAGSDVGGD
;
A
#
# COMPACT_ATOMS: atom_id res chain seq x y z
N MET A 1 51.70 -11.40 43.98
CA MET A 1 51.03 -10.28 43.30
C MET A 1 50.23 -10.88 42.16
N ARG A 2 48.92 -10.89 42.27
CA ARG A 2 48.01 -11.42 41.25
C ARG A 2 47.47 -10.26 40.47
N PRO A 3 47.64 -10.19 39.14
CA PRO A 3 46.92 -9.20 38.36
C PRO A 3 45.48 -9.67 38.16
N LEU A 4 44.54 -8.87 38.61
CA LEU A 4 43.12 -8.99 38.36
C LEU A 4 42.85 -8.79 36.86
N LEU A 5 42.43 -9.87 36.20
CA LEU A 5 41.96 -9.85 34.83
C LEU A 5 40.53 -9.29 34.84
N THR A 6 40.42 -8.00 34.59
CA THR A 6 39.14 -7.36 34.36
C THR A 6 38.68 -7.72 32.96
N THR A 7 37.82 -8.72 32.86
CA THR A 7 37.07 -9.04 31.64
C THR A 7 36.05 -7.93 31.41
N VAL A 8 36.37 -7.02 30.50
CA VAL A 8 35.40 -6.07 29.96
C VAL A 8 34.52 -6.84 28.98
N LEU A 9 33.33 -7.19 29.44
CA LEU A 9 32.28 -7.71 28.58
C LEU A 9 31.72 -6.55 27.76
N ALA A 10 32.21 -6.39 26.54
CA ALA A 10 31.64 -5.47 25.57
C ALA A 10 30.30 -6.06 25.11
N ALA A 11 29.23 -5.61 25.73
CA ALA A 11 27.86 -5.84 25.21
C ALA A 11 27.71 -5.02 23.94
N VAL A 12 27.90 -5.67 22.80
CA VAL A 12 27.50 -5.13 21.50
C VAL A 12 25.98 -5.16 21.45
N ALA A 13 25.35 -4.05 21.82
CA ALA A 13 23.94 -3.83 21.54
C ALA A 13 23.79 -3.65 20.02
N ILE A 14 23.35 -4.71 19.36
CA ILE A 14 22.89 -4.63 17.96
C ILE A 14 21.60 -3.82 18.00
N LEU A 15 21.71 -2.53 17.78
CA LEU A 15 20.57 -1.69 17.43
C LEU A 15 20.09 -2.14 16.05
N THR A 16 19.11 -3.02 16.01
CA THR A 16 18.30 -3.22 14.83
C THR A 16 17.52 -1.94 14.60
N VAL A 17 18.06 -1.08 13.76
CA VAL A 17 17.30 0.05 13.22
C VAL A 17 16.23 -0.56 12.34
N SER A 18 15.06 -0.80 12.92
CA SER A 18 13.83 -0.98 12.13
C SER A 18 13.67 0.32 11.35
N ALA A 19 14.01 0.27 10.08
CA ALA A 19 13.63 1.34 9.16
C ALA A 19 12.11 1.38 9.17
N CYS A 20 11.54 2.26 9.98
CA CYS A 20 10.12 2.59 9.91
C CYS A 20 9.91 3.18 8.52
N GLY A 21 9.45 2.34 7.59
CA GLY A 21 8.88 2.79 6.34
C GLY A 21 7.70 3.71 6.69
N PHE A 22 7.77 4.93 6.24
CA PHE A 22 6.69 5.89 6.44
C PHE A 22 5.42 5.35 5.77
N GLY A 23 4.43 4.96 6.58
CA GLY A 23 3.03 4.91 6.16
C GLY A 23 2.56 3.72 5.33
N SER A 24 3.28 2.62 5.24
CA SER A 24 2.73 1.37 4.72
C SER A 24 2.73 0.31 5.82
N GLU A 25 1.56 -0.25 6.07
CA GLU A 25 1.44 -1.49 6.83
C GLU A 25 1.82 -2.68 5.95
N GLU A 26 1.80 -3.88 6.51
CA GLU A 26 2.13 -5.09 5.76
C GLU A 26 1.00 -5.42 4.77
N ILE A 27 1.36 -5.85 3.55
CA ILE A 27 0.43 -6.42 2.58
C ILE A 27 -0.16 -7.70 3.18
N THR A 28 -1.48 -7.79 3.29
CA THR A 28 -2.17 -8.93 3.88
C THR A 28 -2.58 -9.99 2.86
N VAL A 29 -2.47 -9.67 1.56
CA VAL A 29 -2.72 -10.60 0.46
C VAL A 29 -1.65 -11.68 0.44
N SER A 30 -2.06 -12.94 0.27
CA SER A 30 -1.12 -14.06 0.23
C SER A 30 -0.20 -13.97 -0.99
N GLU A 31 1.12 -14.13 -0.79
CA GLU A 31 2.12 -14.14 -1.88
C GLU A 31 1.85 -15.18 -2.99
N GLY A 32 1.04 -16.19 -2.70
CA GLY A 32 0.67 -17.22 -3.69
C GLY A 32 -0.65 -16.95 -4.42
N SER A 33 -1.34 -15.84 -4.12
CA SER A 33 -2.59 -15.50 -4.80
C SER A 33 -2.33 -14.77 -6.12
N ALA A 34 -3.32 -14.80 -7.01
CA ALA A 34 -3.24 -14.12 -8.30
C ALA A 34 -3.18 -12.59 -8.13
N GLU A 35 -3.77 -12.07 -7.06
CA GLU A 35 -3.88 -10.62 -6.80
C GLU A 35 -2.65 -10.05 -6.07
N TYR A 36 -1.67 -10.87 -5.69
CA TYR A 36 -0.51 -10.41 -4.91
C TYR A 36 0.33 -9.37 -5.65
N ASP A 37 0.60 -9.58 -6.93
CA ASP A 37 1.35 -8.63 -7.75
C ASP A 37 0.61 -7.29 -7.86
N GLY A 38 -0.72 -7.33 -7.99
CA GLY A 38 -1.58 -6.15 -7.95
C GLY A 38 -1.52 -5.41 -6.62
N ALA A 39 -1.48 -6.13 -5.50
CA ALA A 39 -1.34 -5.55 -4.17
C ALA A 39 0.03 -4.84 -3.99
N VAL A 40 1.11 -5.46 -4.47
CA VAL A 40 2.46 -4.88 -4.44
C VAL A 40 2.53 -3.60 -5.29
N LEU A 41 2.00 -3.65 -6.51
CA LEU A 41 1.95 -2.49 -7.42
C LEU A 41 1.09 -1.36 -6.81
N PHE A 42 -0.03 -1.70 -6.20
CA PHE A 42 -0.88 -0.72 -5.52
C PHE A 42 -0.14 -0.05 -4.35
N ALA A 43 0.53 -0.83 -3.50
CA ALA A 43 1.33 -0.31 -2.41
C ALA A 43 2.44 0.65 -2.89
N ASP A 44 3.09 0.33 -4.02
CA ASP A 44 4.17 1.13 -4.59
C ASP A 44 3.67 2.40 -5.31
N ARG A 45 2.57 2.33 -6.04
CA ARG A 45 2.13 3.37 -6.98
C ARG A 45 0.90 4.15 -6.55
N CYS A 46 0.04 3.56 -5.72
CA CYS A 46 -1.28 4.11 -5.39
C CYS A 46 -1.40 4.55 -3.93
N SER A 47 -0.60 3.98 -3.02
CA SER A 47 -0.68 4.20 -1.58
C SER A 47 -0.41 5.65 -1.14
N GLY A 48 0.25 6.45 -1.97
CA GLY A 48 0.47 7.87 -1.69
C GLY A 48 -0.81 8.70 -1.66
N CYS A 49 -1.88 8.23 -2.30
CA CYS A 49 -3.16 8.94 -2.39
C CYS A 49 -4.35 8.10 -1.91
N HIS A 50 -4.33 6.79 -2.06
CA HIS A 50 -5.43 5.90 -1.72
C HIS A 50 -5.14 5.05 -0.49
N SER A 51 -6.17 4.84 0.34
CA SER A 51 -6.16 3.86 1.42
C SER A 51 -6.78 2.56 0.93
N LEU A 52 -6.11 1.43 1.20
CA LEU A 52 -6.63 0.08 1.01
C LEU A 52 -5.83 -0.88 1.90
N ASP A 53 -6.45 -1.38 2.95
CA ASP A 53 -5.80 -2.15 4.01
C ASP A 53 -5.14 -3.43 3.49
N ALA A 54 -5.75 -4.09 2.50
CA ALA A 54 -5.18 -5.30 1.90
C ALA A 54 -3.80 -5.07 1.28
N ALA A 55 -3.51 -3.86 0.81
CA ALA A 55 -2.19 -3.45 0.31
C ALA A 55 -1.31 -2.77 1.37
N GLY A 56 -1.73 -2.69 2.63
CA GLY A 56 -1.06 -1.89 3.65
C GLY A 56 -1.02 -0.39 3.34
N ALA A 57 -1.92 0.09 2.50
CA ALA A 57 -1.94 1.45 1.99
C ALA A 57 -2.79 2.36 2.88
N GLN A 58 -2.19 3.43 3.42
CA GLN A 58 -2.84 4.37 4.33
C GLN A 58 -3.24 5.71 3.66
N GLY A 59 -2.90 5.89 2.39
CA GLY A 59 -3.09 7.17 1.70
C GLY A 59 -2.25 8.28 2.33
N THR A 60 -2.64 9.52 2.08
CA THR A 60 -1.95 10.67 2.69
C THR A 60 -2.33 10.91 4.14
N GLY A 61 -3.43 10.34 4.61
CA GLY A 61 -4.01 10.63 5.93
C GLY A 61 -4.50 12.07 6.12
N ASN A 62 -4.26 12.94 5.17
CA ASN A 62 -4.63 14.35 5.23
C ASN A 62 -5.68 14.71 4.18
N ARG A 63 -6.94 14.71 4.58
CA ARG A 63 -8.08 15.05 3.69
C ARG A 63 -8.10 16.50 3.22
N GLY A 64 -7.25 17.36 3.79
CA GLY A 64 -7.13 18.75 3.39
C GLY A 64 -6.27 18.97 2.15
N ILE A 65 -5.48 17.98 1.75
CA ILE A 65 -4.64 18.10 0.55
C ILE A 65 -5.36 17.55 -0.69
N ARG A 66 -5.14 18.20 -1.82
CA ARG A 66 -5.84 17.89 -3.08
C ARG A 66 -5.42 16.54 -3.70
N ALA A 67 -4.26 16.01 -3.31
CA ALA A 67 -3.77 14.71 -3.77
C ALA A 67 -4.37 13.51 -3.03
N GLN A 68 -5.30 13.73 -2.09
CA GLN A 68 -6.02 12.65 -1.43
C GLN A 68 -6.97 11.98 -2.41
N GLY A 69 -6.80 10.68 -2.63
CA GLY A 69 -7.74 9.83 -3.36
C GLY A 69 -8.85 9.29 -2.45
N PRO A 70 -9.88 8.62 -3.03
CA PRO A 70 -10.87 7.90 -2.26
C PRO A 70 -10.23 6.84 -1.36
N ASP A 71 -10.84 6.64 -0.18
CA ASP A 71 -10.57 5.48 0.67
C ASP A 71 -11.29 4.27 0.08
N LEU A 72 -10.52 3.34 -0.46
CA LEU A 72 -11.06 2.16 -1.15
C LEU A 72 -11.54 1.07 -0.19
N ASN A 73 -11.27 1.17 1.12
CA ASN A 73 -11.92 0.32 2.11
C ASN A 73 -13.41 0.63 2.22
N GLN A 74 -13.80 1.88 1.97
CA GLN A 74 -15.15 2.40 2.18
C GLN A 74 -16.05 2.28 0.95
N ARG A 75 -15.58 1.75 -0.16
CA ARG A 75 -16.37 1.67 -1.39
C ARG A 75 -15.95 0.49 -2.26
N LYS A 76 -16.94 -0.17 -2.85
CA LYS A 76 -16.72 -1.19 -3.85
C LYS A 76 -16.33 -0.54 -5.18
N GLU A 77 -15.36 -1.15 -5.83
CA GLU A 77 -14.95 -0.77 -7.20
C GLU A 77 -15.02 -1.99 -8.11
N SER A 78 -15.38 -1.77 -9.37
CA SER A 78 -15.29 -2.82 -10.38
C SER A 78 -13.91 -2.82 -11.04
N PHE A 79 -13.58 -3.92 -11.71
CA PHE A 79 -12.39 -4.01 -12.56
C PHE A 79 -12.41 -2.90 -13.63
N GLU A 80 -13.52 -2.75 -14.34
CA GLU A 80 -13.68 -1.81 -15.44
C GLU A 80 -13.55 -0.34 -14.97
N ASP A 81 -14.16 0.01 -13.83
CA ASP A 81 -14.08 1.37 -13.30
C ASP A 81 -12.67 1.70 -12.80
N THR A 82 -12.01 0.71 -12.19
CA THR A 82 -10.62 0.86 -11.72
C THR A 82 -9.67 1.03 -12.91
N LEU A 83 -9.78 0.17 -13.91
CA LEU A 83 -8.97 0.26 -15.12
C LEU A 83 -9.19 1.59 -15.85
N TYR A 84 -10.45 2.01 -16.00
CA TYR A 84 -10.79 3.31 -16.56
C TYR A 84 -10.11 4.46 -15.80
N ALA A 85 -10.16 4.43 -14.46
CA ALA A 85 -9.54 5.47 -13.62
C ALA A 85 -8.01 5.52 -13.79
N ILE A 86 -7.35 4.37 -13.88
CA ILE A 86 -5.91 4.27 -14.12
C ILE A 86 -5.55 4.86 -15.49
N GLU A 87 -6.26 4.47 -16.53
CA GLU A 87 -5.99 4.89 -17.90
C GLU A 87 -6.31 6.36 -18.18
N ASN A 88 -7.32 6.90 -17.50
CA ASN A 88 -7.85 8.25 -17.78
C ASN A 88 -7.52 9.29 -16.69
N GLY A 89 -6.79 8.93 -15.65
CA GLY A 89 -6.48 9.83 -14.55
C GLY A 89 -7.66 10.08 -13.62
N GLY A 90 -8.35 9.02 -13.25
CA GLY A 90 -9.58 9.07 -12.46
C GLY A 90 -10.80 9.47 -13.30
N PHE A 91 -11.82 9.95 -12.60
CA PHE A 91 -13.02 10.48 -13.21
C PHE A 91 -12.90 12.00 -13.40
N SER A 92 -13.84 12.60 -14.12
CA SER A 92 -13.82 14.03 -14.45
C SER A 92 -13.50 14.92 -13.25
N GLY A 93 -12.46 15.76 -13.37
CA GLY A 93 -12.00 16.68 -12.33
C GLY A 93 -11.04 16.08 -11.30
N ALA A 94 -10.67 14.80 -11.44
CA ALA A 94 -9.70 14.17 -10.57
C ALA A 94 -8.26 14.67 -10.82
N ILE A 95 -7.40 14.47 -9.81
CA ILE A 95 -5.97 14.83 -9.86
C ILE A 95 -5.11 13.58 -10.07
N MET A 96 -5.71 12.41 -10.13
CA MET A 96 -5.04 11.14 -10.35
C MET A 96 -4.22 11.20 -11.65
N PRO A 97 -2.93 10.80 -11.65
CA PRO A 97 -2.13 10.72 -12.88
C PRO A 97 -2.70 9.67 -13.84
N GLN A 98 -2.72 9.99 -15.13
CA GLN A 98 -3.04 8.99 -16.16
C GLN A 98 -1.90 7.99 -16.31
N ASN A 99 -2.24 6.73 -16.55
CA ASN A 99 -1.30 5.67 -16.88
C ASN A 99 -0.15 5.53 -15.88
N ILE A 100 -0.44 5.67 -14.58
CA ILE A 100 0.55 5.48 -13.51
C ILE A 100 1.10 4.05 -13.49
N VAL A 101 0.31 3.10 -13.95
CA VAL A 101 0.67 1.74 -14.39
C VAL A 101 -0.02 1.47 -15.73
N VAL A 102 0.52 0.56 -16.57
CA VAL A 102 0.00 0.31 -17.92
C VAL A 102 0.03 -1.19 -18.27
N GLY A 103 -0.79 -1.60 -19.23
CA GLY A 103 -0.84 -2.98 -19.70
C GLY A 103 -1.15 -3.96 -18.58
N ASP A 104 -0.43 -5.08 -18.54
CA ASP A 104 -0.64 -6.16 -17.56
C ASP A 104 -0.55 -5.68 -16.10
N GLU A 105 0.25 -4.64 -15.82
CA GLU A 105 0.33 -4.05 -14.49
C GLU A 105 -0.96 -3.30 -14.11
N ALA A 106 -1.58 -2.61 -15.07
CA ALA A 106 -2.86 -1.93 -14.85
C ALA A 106 -3.98 -2.94 -14.62
N ASP A 107 -3.99 -4.03 -15.38
CA ASP A 107 -4.93 -5.14 -15.21
C ASP A 107 -4.77 -5.77 -13.82
N ALA A 108 -3.53 -6.07 -13.40
CA ALA A 108 -3.25 -6.67 -12.09
C ALA A 108 -3.73 -5.77 -10.93
N VAL A 109 -3.51 -4.46 -11.02
CA VAL A 109 -4.02 -3.50 -10.02
C VAL A 109 -5.54 -3.46 -10.03
N ALA A 110 -6.17 -3.46 -11.21
CA ALA A 110 -7.62 -3.42 -11.34
C ALA A 110 -8.28 -4.70 -10.79
N GLU A 111 -7.70 -5.87 -11.03
CA GLU A 111 -8.15 -7.15 -10.44
C GLU A 111 -8.04 -7.13 -8.91
N PHE A 112 -6.89 -6.70 -8.40
CA PHE A 112 -6.67 -6.58 -6.95
C PHE A 112 -7.69 -5.64 -6.30
N VAL A 113 -7.91 -4.45 -6.87
CA VAL A 113 -8.86 -3.47 -6.32
C VAL A 113 -10.29 -4.00 -6.39
N ALA A 114 -10.68 -4.64 -7.50
CA ALA A 114 -12.03 -5.22 -7.64
C ALA A 114 -12.32 -6.29 -6.58
N GLU A 115 -11.32 -7.07 -6.19
CA GLU A 115 -11.46 -8.12 -5.17
C GLU A 115 -11.49 -7.57 -3.75
N TYR A 116 -10.60 -6.63 -3.43
CA TYR A 116 -10.35 -6.22 -2.04
C TYR A 116 -10.98 -4.87 -1.64
N ALA A 117 -11.42 -4.05 -2.58
CA ALA A 117 -12.08 -2.78 -2.26
C ALA A 117 -13.44 -3.00 -1.59
N GLY A 118 -13.81 -2.11 -0.68
CA GLY A 118 -15.08 -2.16 0.03
C GLY A 118 -15.09 -3.16 1.18
N SER A 119 -13.94 -3.48 1.77
CA SER A 119 -13.84 -4.36 2.93
C SER A 119 -14.68 -3.89 4.12
N ASP A 120 -14.82 -2.57 4.29
CA ASP A 120 -15.57 -1.97 5.40
C ASP A 120 -17.08 -1.83 5.13
N VAL A 121 -17.53 -2.05 3.89
CA VAL A 121 -18.95 -1.87 3.50
C VAL A 121 -19.65 -3.16 3.08
N GLY A 122 -19.02 -4.30 3.24
CA GLY A 122 -19.49 -5.61 2.77
C GLY A 122 -19.95 -6.57 3.86
N GLY A 123 -20.37 -6.10 5.01
CA GLY A 123 -20.82 -6.95 6.12
C GLY A 123 -22.33 -6.89 6.36
N ASP A 124 -23.12 -7.58 5.54
CA ASP A 124 -24.49 -8.03 5.88
C ASP A 124 -24.61 -9.53 5.58
#